data_a43f7c5d9829eb781836f8c385286af2
#
_entry.id   a43f7c5d9829eb781836f8c385286af2
#
_cell.length_a   1.000
_cell.length_b   1.000
_cell.length_c   1.000
_cell.angle_alpha   90.00
_cell.angle_beta   90.00
_cell.angle_gamma   90.00
#
_symmetry.space_group_name_H-M   'P 1'
#
loop_
_entity.id
_entity.type
_entity.pdbx_description
1 polymer ?
#
loop_
_entity_poly.entity_id
_entity_poly.type
_entity_poly.pdbx_seq_one_letter_code
_entity_poly.pdbx_strand_id
1 'polypeptide(L)'
;MSKLTKSPLRVAHQALSVAAAALRPYAHKYSPKKFTQPQLFACLVLKTFLKTDYRGVAEHLTDHSDVRAALALASVPHFTTLQKASRRLLRRPQARRLFRTTVRRFLKRRRRVQRAALDSTGVDCGHASRYYVRRRHGVTKQWQTVAYSRYAKLEAAFDCATHLMLAALVGRGPRVDTDRFVPLLDAALANVRIDTALADAGYDSEPNHRHARETRGVRSFIPATSGRPTTKPPRGRYRRQMKQRLDKDYGRYGQRWQAETGFSMFKRRLGAAVNARRYWSQCRELLLMAITYNVMLL
;
A
#
# COMPACT_ATOMS: atom_id res chain seq x y z
N MET A 1 14.82 -13.73 1.96
CA MET A 1 13.65 -12.94 2.45
C MET A 1 14.14 -11.60 2.97
N SER A 2 13.55 -10.49 2.50
CA SER A 2 13.87 -9.16 3.02
C SER A 2 13.37 -9.02 4.45
N LYS A 3 14.23 -8.61 5.37
CA LYS A 3 13.86 -8.42 6.78
C LYS A 3 13.47 -6.95 7.01
N LEU A 4 12.26 -6.72 7.50
CA LEU A 4 11.84 -5.40 7.96
C LEU A 4 12.67 -5.01 9.20
N THR A 5 13.30 -3.84 9.17
CA THR A 5 14.05 -3.34 10.33
C THR A 5 13.12 -3.11 11.53
N LYS A 6 13.66 -3.36 12.72
CA LYS A 6 13.00 -3.09 14.00
C LYS A 6 13.60 -1.86 14.72
N SER A 7 14.66 -1.27 14.16
CA SER A 7 15.39 -0.16 14.77
C SER A 7 14.73 1.18 14.45
N PRO A 8 14.26 1.94 15.46
CA PRO A 8 13.73 3.30 15.28
C PRO A 8 14.78 4.23 14.66
N LEU A 9 16.03 4.10 15.07
CA LEU A 9 17.15 4.90 14.58
C LEU A 9 17.37 4.69 13.08
N ARG A 10 17.39 3.42 12.63
CA ARG A 10 17.53 3.10 11.21
C ARG A 10 16.34 3.60 10.40
N VAL A 11 15.12 3.47 10.92
CA VAL A 11 13.91 4.02 10.28
C VAL A 11 13.97 5.54 10.17
N ALA A 12 14.44 6.24 11.23
CA ALA A 12 14.62 7.69 11.22
C ALA A 12 15.56 8.14 10.09
N HIS A 13 16.76 7.55 10.02
CA HIS A 13 17.75 7.84 8.97
C HIS A 13 17.20 7.58 7.56
N GLN A 14 16.58 6.41 7.33
CA GLN A 14 16.05 6.08 6.01
C GLN A 14 14.88 7.00 5.63
N ALA A 15 13.99 7.31 6.56
CA ALA A 15 12.87 8.21 6.33
C ALA A 15 13.33 9.63 5.98
N LEU A 16 14.30 10.17 6.73
CA LEU A 16 14.89 11.48 6.47
C LEU A 16 15.55 11.52 5.09
N SER A 17 16.34 10.52 4.77
CA SER A 17 17.04 10.38 3.51
C SER A 17 16.09 10.24 2.31
N VAL A 18 15.02 9.46 2.43
CA VAL A 18 13.96 9.35 1.41
C VAL A 18 13.27 10.70 1.21
N ALA A 19 12.94 11.38 2.31
CA ALA A 19 12.24 12.66 2.26
C ALA A 19 13.11 13.78 1.68
N ALA A 20 14.39 13.82 2.01
CA ALA A 20 15.35 14.79 1.45
C ALA A 20 15.47 14.66 -0.08
N ALA A 21 15.42 13.43 -0.62
CA ALA A 21 15.43 13.20 -2.05
C ALA A 21 14.08 13.50 -2.74
N ALA A 22 12.97 13.49 -2.00
CA ALA A 22 11.63 13.63 -2.56
C ALA A 22 11.00 15.01 -2.36
N LEU A 23 11.40 15.76 -1.33
CA LEU A 23 10.76 16.99 -0.92
C LEU A 23 11.77 18.16 -0.93
N ARG A 24 11.25 19.35 -1.17
CA ARG A 24 12.03 20.59 -0.91
C ARG A 24 12.19 20.77 0.60
N PRO A 25 13.26 21.43 1.08
CA PRO A 25 13.43 21.71 2.52
C PRO A 25 12.22 22.45 3.12
N TYR A 26 11.70 23.44 2.41
CA TYR A 26 10.54 24.24 2.86
C TYR A 26 9.46 24.31 1.79
N ALA A 27 8.22 24.50 2.21
CA ALA A 27 7.07 24.58 1.29
C ALA A 27 7.08 25.88 0.46
N HIS A 28 7.52 26.98 1.07
CA HIS A 28 7.55 28.32 0.50
C HIS A 28 8.75 29.11 1.04
N LYS A 29 9.19 30.17 0.34
CA LYS A 29 10.29 31.04 0.75
C LYS A 29 10.04 31.71 2.13
N TYR A 30 8.78 31.99 2.44
CA TYR A 30 8.35 32.58 3.72
C TYR A 30 7.97 31.55 4.80
N SER A 31 8.23 30.27 4.57
CA SER A 31 7.97 29.26 5.60
C SER A 31 8.89 29.50 6.82
N PRO A 32 8.37 29.31 8.06
CA PRO A 32 9.23 29.28 9.24
C PRO A 32 10.30 28.21 9.07
N LYS A 33 11.58 28.61 9.21
CA LYS A 33 12.74 27.74 8.95
C LYS A 33 13.10 26.84 10.14
N LYS A 34 12.21 26.71 11.13
CA LYS A 34 12.46 25.91 12.34
C LYS A 34 12.57 24.41 12.04
N PHE A 35 11.70 23.88 11.16
CA PHE A 35 11.69 22.47 10.77
C PHE A 35 11.59 22.32 9.25
N THR A 36 12.41 21.48 8.68
CA THR A 36 12.33 21.15 7.24
C THR A 36 11.21 20.14 6.98
N GLN A 37 10.68 20.12 5.74
CA GLN A 37 9.68 19.11 5.36
C GLN A 37 10.21 17.66 5.48
N PRO A 38 11.49 17.36 5.13
CA PRO A 38 12.07 16.04 5.37
C PRO A 38 12.07 15.63 6.84
N GLN A 39 12.44 16.52 7.77
CA GLN A 39 12.42 16.24 9.20
C GLN A 39 11.00 15.92 9.69
N LEU A 40 10.03 16.76 9.33
CA LEU A 40 8.63 16.54 9.72
C LEU A 40 8.07 15.23 9.14
N PHE A 41 8.44 14.89 7.90
CA PHE A 41 8.04 13.61 7.31
C PHE A 41 8.66 12.42 8.04
N ALA A 42 9.93 12.48 8.39
CA ALA A 42 10.58 11.41 9.13
C ALA A 42 9.95 11.20 10.53
N CYS A 43 9.56 12.28 11.23
CA CYS A 43 8.76 12.17 12.46
C CYS A 43 7.41 11.45 12.22
N LEU A 44 6.73 11.72 11.10
CA LEU A 44 5.48 11.03 10.75
C LEU A 44 5.70 9.53 10.46
N VAL A 45 6.80 9.17 9.81
CA VAL A 45 7.18 7.77 9.61
C VAL A 45 7.46 7.08 10.95
N LEU A 46 8.21 7.73 11.85
CA LEU A 46 8.44 7.21 13.20
C LEU A 46 7.14 7.01 13.97
N LYS A 47 6.24 8.00 13.95
CA LYS A 47 4.91 7.88 14.54
C LYS A 47 4.22 6.58 14.12
N THR A 48 4.24 6.30 12.81
CA THR A 48 3.58 5.11 12.25
C THR A 48 4.33 3.83 12.59
N PHE A 49 5.65 3.86 12.56
CA PHE A 49 6.50 2.74 12.93
C PHE A 49 6.33 2.33 14.40
N LEU A 50 6.25 3.31 15.31
CA LEU A 50 6.04 3.13 16.75
C LEU A 50 4.56 2.84 17.11
N LYS A 51 3.65 2.90 16.14
CA LYS A 51 2.19 2.72 16.33
C LYS A 51 1.60 3.70 17.38
N THR A 52 2.13 4.90 17.44
CA THR A 52 1.71 5.93 18.41
C THR A 52 0.92 7.05 17.72
N ASP A 53 0.44 8.00 18.51
CA ASP A 53 -0.21 9.22 18.01
C ASP A 53 0.79 10.38 17.84
N TYR A 54 0.29 11.61 17.57
CA TYR A 54 1.16 12.77 17.37
C TYR A 54 1.80 13.26 18.66
N ARG A 55 1.16 13.06 19.81
CA ARG A 55 1.71 13.42 21.13
C ARG A 55 2.77 12.39 21.52
N GLY A 56 2.44 11.11 21.43
CA GLY A 56 3.37 10.04 21.78
C GLY A 56 4.66 10.06 20.96
N VAL A 57 4.64 10.41 19.66
CA VAL A 57 5.91 10.56 18.92
C VAL A 57 6.69 11.81 19.36
N ALA A 58 6.02 12.90 19.80
CA ALA A 58 6.71 14.06 20.35
C ALA A 58 7.38 13.73 21.68
N GLU A 59 6.67 13.03 22.59
CA GLU A 59 7.25 12.50 23.83
C GLU A 59 8.44 11.58 23.56
N HIS A 60 8.26 10.60 22.67
CA HIS A 60 9.35 9.70 22.29
C HIS A 60 10.58 10.45 21.78
N LEU A 61 10.39 11.52 20.98
CA LEU A 61 11.49 12.36 20.52
C LEU A 61 12.10 13.22 21.64
N THR A 62 11.36 13.51 22.69
CA THR A 62 11.88 14.20 23.88
C THR A 62 12.77 13.28 24.70
N ASP A 63 12.37 12.04 24.86
CA ASP A 63 13.10 11.07 25.70
C ASP A 63 14.36 10.50 25.01
N HIS A 64 14.36 10.39 23.67
CA HIS A 64 15.42 9.72 22.91
C HIS A 64 16.27 10.72 22.12
N SER A 65 17.36 11.18 22.71
CA SER A 65 18.29 12.15 22.11
C SER A 65 18.98 11.65 20.84
N ASP A 66 19.29 10.36 20.77
CA ASP A 66 19.91 9.71 19.62
C ASP A 66 18.99 9.72 18.38
N VAL A 67 17.69 9.49 18.58
CA VAL A 67 16.69 9.59 17.50
C VAL A 67 16.50 11.03 17.04
N ARG A 68 16.53 12.01 17.98
CA ARG A 68 16.53 13.44 17.62
C ARG A 68 17.74 13.83 16.79
N ALA A 69 18.91 13.40 17.22
CA ALA A 69 20.17 13.65 16.50
C ALA A 69 20.15 13.04 15.10
N ALA A 70 19.64 11.80 14.95
CA ALA A 70 19.48 11.15 13.65
C ALA A 70 18.56 11.92 12.69
N LEU A 71 17.62 12.70 13.21
CA LEU A 71 16.73 13.57 12.43
C LEU A 71 17.27 15.00 12.29
N ALA A 72 18.45 15.30 12.84
CA ALA A 72 19.03 16.64 12.91
C ALA A 72 18.02 17.68 13.47
N LEU A 73 17.29 17.31 14.54
CA LEU A 73 16.30 18.16 15.18
C LEU A 73 16.92 18.94 16.33
N ALA A 74 17.02 20.27 16.20
CA ALA A 74 17.45 21.15 17.28
C ALA A 74 16.40 21.26 18.40
N SER A 75 15.12 21.05 18.09
CA SER A 75 14.00 21.02 19.06
C SER A 75 12.94 20.06 18.60
N VAL A 76 12.10 19.56 19.52
CA VAL A 76 11.01 18.64 19.19
C VAL A 76 9.84 19.40 18.56
N PRO A 77 9.29 18.95 17.42
CA PRO A 77 8.11 19.56 16.82
C PRO A 77 6.88 19.32 17.69
N HIS A 78 6.12 20.36 17.97
CA HIS A 78 4.84 20.24 18.66
C HIS A 78 3.87 19.35 17.88
N PHE A 79 3.02 18.58 18.55
CA PHE A 79 2.12 17.60 17.91
C PHE A 79 1.19 18.22 16.87
N THR A 80 0.75 19.48 17.05
CA THR A 80 -0.06 20.20 16.04
C THR A 80 0.73 20.50 14.76
N THR A 81 2.04 20.74 14.88
CA THR A 81 2.93 20.94 13.73
C THR A 81 3.01 19.65 12.91
N LEU A 82 3.16 18.50 13.56
CA LEU A 82 3.16 17.19 12.92
C LEU A 82 1.80 16.88 12.26
N GLN A 83 0.68 17.20 12.93
CA GLN A 83 -0.65 17.03 12.35
C GLN A 83 -0.85 17.89 11.08
N LYS A 84 -0.45 19.17 11.12
CA LYS A 84 -0.50 20.06 9.96
C LYS A 84 0.42 19.56 8.83
N ALA A 85 1.61 19.09 9.18
CA ALA A 85 2.55 18.49 8.23
C ALA A 85 1.96 17.24 7.56
N SER A 86 1.32 16.36 8.31
CA SER A 86 0.64 15.17 7.76
C SER A 86 -0.38 15.54 6.69
N ARG A 87 -1.23 16.55 6.94
CA ARG A 87 -2.22 17.01 5.96
C ARG A 87 -1.59 17.56 4.68
N ARG A 88 -0.43 18.20 4.78
CA ARG A 88 0.28 18.82 3.65
C ARG A 88 1.14 17.81 2.88
N LEU A 89 1.98 17.04 3.59
CA LEU A 89 2.98 16.16 2.98
C LEU A 89 2.39 14.88 2.40
N LEU A 90 1.22 14.46 2.87
CA LEU A 90 0.52 13.26 2.38
C LEU A 90 -0.60 13.58 1.38
N ARG A 91 -0.58 14.74 0.74
CA ARG A 91 -1.39 15.01 -0.47
C ARG A 91 -0.87 14.13 -1.61
N ARG A 92 -1.78 13.74 -2.53
CA ARG A 92 -1.47 12.78 -3.60
C ARG A 92 -0.15 13.03 -4.34
N PRO A 93 0.18 14.25 -4.81
CA PRO A 93 1.44 14.47 -5.55
C PRO A 93 2.69 14.19 -4.71
N GLN A 94 2.74 14.72 -3.49
CA GLN A 94 3.87 14.55 -2.57
C GLN A 94 4.00 13.10 -2.11
N ALA A 95 2.88 12.49 -1.73
CA ALA A 95 2.85 11.10 -1.28
C ALA A 95 3.30 10.13 -2.39
N ARG A 96 2.87 10.34 -3.64
CA ARG A 96 3.38 9.57 -4.79
C ARG A 96 4.88 9.73 -4.97
N ARG A 97 5.41 10.94 -4.82
CA ARG A 97 6.85 11.21 -4.95
C ARG A 97 7.63 10.49 -3.84
N LEU A 98 7.18 10.59 -2.60
CA LEU A 98 7.77 9.90 -1.45
C LEU A 98 7.75 8.37 -1.67
N PHE A 99 6.60 7.81 -2.03
CA PHE A 99 6.46 6.38 -2.30
C PHE A 99 7.41 5.93 -3.42
N ARG A 100 7.41 6.63 -4.56
CA ARG A 100 8.31 6.35 -5.69
C ARG A 100 9.78 6.39 -5.28
N THR A 101 10.16 7.32 -4.41
CA THR A 101 11.53 7.44 -3.91
C THR A 101 11.92 6.22 -3.08
N THR A 102 11.02 5.65 -2.25
CA THR A 102 11.31 4.40 -1.52
C THR A 102 11.57 3.25 -2.48
N VAL A 103 10.72 3.09 -3.51
CA VAL A 103 10.88 2.03 -4.52
C VAL A 103 12.21 2.17 -5.26
N ARG A 104 12.52 3.37 -5.74
CA ARG A 104 13.79 3.64 -6.47
C ARG A 104 15.02 3.39 -5.62
N ARG A 105 15.00 3.77 -4.34
CA ARG A 105 16.12 3.54 -3.42
C ARG A 105 16.34 2.06 -3.14
N PHE A 106 15.27 1.31 -2.92
CA PHE A 106 15.37 -0.12 -2.69
C PHE A 106 15.91 -0.85 -3.92
N LEU A 107 15.35 -0.57 -5.09
CA LEU A 107 15.75 -1.22 -6.34
C LEU A 107 17.12 -0.78 -6.83
N LYS A 108 17.62 0.40 -6.39
CA LYS A 108 18.91 0.98 -6.83
C LYS A 108 18.99 1.02 -8.37
N ARG A 109 19.87 0.20 -8.97
CA ARG A 109 20.05 0.07 -10.43
C ARG A 109 19.10 -0.94 -11.08
N ARG A 110 18.42 -1.77 -10.31
CA ARG A 110 17.42 -2.73 -10.86
C ARG A 110 16.22 -1.96 -11.42
N ARG A 111 16.05 -2.06 -12.73
CA ARG A 111 14.93 -1.40 -13.42
C ARG A 111 13.80 -2.37 -13.80
N ARG A 112 13.91 -3.64 -13.40
CA ARG A 112 13.01 -4.73 -13.79
C ARG A 112 12.73 -5.65 -12.62
N VAL A 113 11.48 -6.06 -12.51
CA VAL A 113 10.96 -7.05 -11.58
C VAL A 113 10.35 -8.18 -12.40
N GLN A 114 10.73 -9.41 -12.11
CA GLN A 114 10.23 -10.56 -12.86
C GLN A 114 8.74 -10.81 -12.62
N ARG A 115 8.31 -10.75 -11.36
CA ARG A 115 6.93 -11.04 -10.96
C ARG A 115 6.44 -10.05 -9.92
N ALA A 116 5.28 -9.48 -10.19
CA ALA A 116 4.55 -8.64 -9.24
C ALA A 116 3.23 -9.30 -8.89
N ALA A 117 2.96 -9.49 -7.61
CA ALA A 117 1.68 -9.99 -7.11
C ALA A 117 0.79 -8.79 -6.72
N LEU A 118 -0.39 -8.71 -7.34
CA LEU A 118 -1.39 -7.68 -7.12
C LEU A 118 -2.49 -8.26 -6.25
N ASP A 119 -2.79 -7.58 -5.15
CA ASP A 119 -3.83 -8.02 -4.23
C ASP A 119 -4.37 -6.84 -3.41
N SER A 120 -5.45 -7.05 -2.68
CA SER A 120 -6.09 -6.04 -1.84
C SER A 120 -6.31 -6.56 -0.42
N THR A 121 -6.28 -5.65 0.54
CA THR A 121 -6.58 -6.00 1.93
C THR A 121 -7.46 -4.93 2.58
N GLY A 122 -8.42 -5.38 3.38
CA GLY A 122 -9.14 -4.51 4.31
C GLY A 122 -8.28 -4.14 5.51
N VAL A 123 -8.40 -2.90 5.95
CA VAL A 123 -7.80 -2.38 7.18
C VAL A 123 -8.93 -1.78 7.99
N ASP A 124 -9.10 -2.22 9.23
CA ASP A 124 -10.21 -1.82 10.09
C ASP A 124 -10.18 -0.31 10.40
N CYS A 125 -11.36 0.26 10.61
CA CYS A 125 -11.48 1.62 11.09
C CYS A 125 -11.81 1.57 12.58
N GLY A 126 -10.84 1.82 13.45
CA GLY A 126 -10.94 1.67 14.90
C GLY A 126 -12.06 2.46 15.57
N HIS A 127 -12.63 3.45 14.86
CA HIS A 127 -13.72 4.28 15.36
C HIS A 127 -15.05 4.10 14.60
N ALA A 128 -15.11 3.15 13.65
CA ALA A 128 -16.34 2.91 12.92
C ALA A 128 -17.21 1.92 13.68
N SER A 129 -18.42 2.35 14.08
CA SER A 129 -19.44 1.44 14.58
C SER A 129 -19.85 0.45 13.47
N ARG A 130 -20.20 -0.75 13.90
CA ARG A 130 -20.85 -1.72 13.01
C ARG A 130 -22.23 -1.19 12.65
N TYR A 131 -22.67 -1.41 11.41
CA TYR A 131 -24.03 -1.16 11.00
C TYR A 131 -24.64 -2.43 10.42
N TYR A 132 -25.95 -2.56 10.52
CA TYR A 132 -26.68 -3.75 10.14
C TYR A 132 -27.47 -3.48 8.87
N VAL A 133 -27.38 -4.41 7.92
CA VAL A 133 -28.11 -4.34 6.64
C VAL A 133 -28.90 -5.64 6.50
N ARG A 134 -30.19 -5.53 6.14
CA ARG A 134 -30.97 -6.70 5.75
C ARG A 134 -30.60 -7.10 4.33
N ARG A 135 -30.16 -8.32 4.16
CA ARG A 135 -29.86 -8.90 2.85
C ARG A 135 -30.62 -10.20 2.63
N ARG A 136 -30.99 -10.43 1.37
CA ARG A 136 -31.62 -11.70 0.98
C ARG A 136 -30.54 -12.74 0.76
N HIS A 137 -30.63 -13.86 1.43
CA HIS A 137 -29.69 -14.97 1.25
C HIS A 137 -29.79 -15.53 -0.17
N GLY A 138 -28.65 -15.81 -0.82
CA GLY A 138 -28.62 -16.20 -2.24
C GLY A 138 -29.35 -17.50 -2.55
N VAL A 139 -29.25 -18.50 -1.65
CA VAL A 139 -29.83 -19.84 -1.80
C VAL A 139 -31.22 -19.89 -1.19
N THR A 140 -31.38 -19.56 0.10
CA THR A 140 -32.65 -19.72 0.85
C THR A 140 -33.67 -18.64 0.55
N LYS A 141 -33.26 -17.53 -0.12
CA LYS A 141 -34.10 -16.36 -0.39
C LYS A 141 -34.64 -15.66 0.86
N GLN A 142 -34.27 -16.10 2.05
CA GLN A 142 -34.67 -15.49 3.31
C GLN A 142 -33.92 -14.22 3.61
N TRP A 143 -34.54 -13.27 4.30
CA TRP A 143 -33.92 -12.05 4.76
C TRP A 143 -33.06 -12.30 6.00
N GLN A 144 -31.79 -11.96 5.91
CA GLN A 144 -30.85 -12.06 7.02
C GLN A 144 -30.29 -10.67 7.37
N THR A 145 -30.14 -10.41 8.65
CA THR A 145 -29.45 -9.22 9.13
C THR A 145 -27.96 -9.49 9.18
N VAL A 146 -27.21 -8.78 8.37
CA VAL A 146 -25.74 -8.90 8.27
C VAL A 146 -25.10 -7.66 8.86
N ALA A 147 -24.17 -7.85 9.77
CA ALA A 147 -23.38 -6.76 10.33
C ALA A 147 -22.25 -6.38 9.38
N TYR A 148 -22.16 -5.11 9.08
CA TYR A 148 -21.05 -4.54 8.30
C TYR A 148 -20.23 -3.58 9.15
N SER A 149 -18.92 -3.65 9.01
CA SER A 149 -18.02 -2.59 9.42
C SER A 149 -17.49 -1.87 8.19
N ARG A 150 -17.41 -0.55 8.26
CA ARG A 150 -16.68 0.22 7.24
C ARG A 150 -15.19 -0.05 7.42
N TYR A 151 -14.48 -0.27 6.32
CA TYR A 151 -13.04 -0.47 6.34
C TYR A 151 -12.36 0.32 5.24
N ALA A 152 -11.14 0.73 5.51
CA ALA A 152 -10.26 1.27 4.49
C ALA A 152 -9.66 0.10 3.69
N LYS A 153 -9.57 0.25 2.37
CA LYS A 153 -9.03 -0.78 1.48
C LYS A 153 -7.68 -0.32 0.93
N LEU A 154 -6.66 -1.16 1.11
CA LEU A 154 -5.35 -0.99 0.52
C LEU A 154 -5.18 -2.01 -0.61
N GLU A 155 -4.94 -1.53 -1.80
CA GLU A 155 -4.57 -2.33 -2.95
C GLU A 155 -3.07 -2.13 -3.19
N ALA A 156 -2.30 -3.21 -3.29
CA ALA A 156 -0.86 -3.13 -3.46
C ALA A 156 -0.35 -4.13 -4.50
N ALA A 157 0.70 -3.72 -5.20
CA ALA A 157 1.50 -4.59 -6.04
C ALA A 157 2.83 -4.85 -5.32
N PHE A 158 3.14 -6.10 -5.04
CA PHE A 158 4.39 -6.52 -4.38
C PHE A 158 5.35 -7.18 -5.36
N ASP A 159 6.63 -6.88 -5.24
CA ASP A 159 7.68 -7.71 -5.84
C ASP A 159 7.71 -9.07 -5.14
N CYS A 160 7.46 -10.14 -5.87
CA CYS A 160 7.43 -11.50 -5.31
C CYS A 160 8.77 -11.94 -4.69
N ALA A 161 9.89 -11.37 -5.13
CA ALA A 161 11.21 -11.75 -4.63
C ALA A 161 11.58 -11.04 -3.31
N THR A 162 11.12 -9.79 -3.13
CA THR A 162 11.59 -8.93 -2.03
C THR A 162 10.47 -8.44 -1.11
N HIS A 163 9.21 -8.65 -1.45
CA HIS A 163 8.03 -8.10 -0.78
C HIS A 163 8.00 -6.56 -0.77
N LEU A 164 8.79 -5.89 -1.60
CA LEU A 164 8.70 -4.45 -1.77
C LEU A 164 7.33 -4.08 -2.35
N MET A 165 6.62 -3.13 -1.76
CA MET A 165 5.45 -2.54 -2.40
C MET A 165 5.90 -1.68 -3.58
N LEU A 166 5.56 -2.10 -4.80
CA LEU A 166 5.83 -1.38 -6.05
C LEU A 166 4.81 -0.27 -6.31
N ALA A 167 3.59 -0.48 -5.87
CA ALA A 167 2.49 0.49 -5.88
C ALA A 167 1.55 0.27 -4.70
N ALA A 168 0.88 1.35 -4.28
CA ALA A 168 -0.17 1.32 -3.26
C ALA A 168 -1.29 2.29 -3.67
N LEU A 169 -2.51 1.78 -3.74
CA LEU A 169 -3.72 2.57 -3.95
C LEU A 169 -4.63 2.41 -2.72
N VAL A 170 -5.32 3.48 -2.37
CA VAL A 170 -6.17 3.50 -1.19
C VAL A 170 -7.60 3.81 -1.59
N GLY A 171 -8.52 3.08 -1.00
CA GLY A 171 -9.96 3.21 -1.25
C GLY A 171 -10.80 2.82 -0.03
N ARG A 172 -12.07 2.61 -0.25
CA ARG A 172 -13.02 2.05 0.70
C ARG A 172 -13.48 0.67 0.25
N GLY A 173 -13.64 -0.24 1.19
CA GLY A 173 -14.39 -1.47 0.99
C GLY A 173 -15.84 -1.35 1.46
N PRO A 174 -16.69 -2.28 1.02
CA PRO A 174 -16.44 -3.27 -0.02
C PRO A 174 -16.50 -2.65 -1.43
N ARG A 175 -15.55 -2.98 -2.27
CA ARG A 175 -15.52 -2.62 -3.69
C ARG A 175 -14.93 -3.77 -4.49
N VAL A 176 -15.45 -4.01 -5.68
CA VAL A 176 -14.93 -5.05 -6.60
C VAL A 176 -13.48 -4.76 -6.98
N ASP A 177 -12.66 -5.79 -7.05
CA ASP A 177 -11.24 -5.66 -7.36
C ASP A 177 -10.96 -5.51 -8.85
N THR A 178 -11.86 -6.00 -9.70
CA THR A 178 -11.72 -5.98 -11.15
C THR A 178 -11.36 -4.61 -11.72
N ASP A 179 -12.04 -3.54 -11.26
CA ASP A 179 -11.81 -2.17 -11.73
C ASP A 179 -10.48 -1.58 -11.24
N ARG A 180 -9.80 -2.26 -10.33
CA ARG A 180 -8.59 -1.75 -9.67
C ARG A 180 -7.32 -2.33 -10.25
N PHE A 181 -7.42 -3.38 -11.06
CA PHE A 181 -6.26 -4.03 -11.68
C PHE A 181 -5.45 -3.05 -12.55
N VAL A 182 -6.12 -2.41 -13.51
CA VAL A 182 -5.47 -1.47 -14.44
C VAL A 182 -4.81 -0.30 -13.71
N PRO A 183 -5.51 0.46 -12.84
CA PRO A 183 -4.88 1.54 -12.10
C PRO A 183 -3.70 1.10 -11.23
N LEU A 184 -3.77 -0.09 -10.63
CA LEU A 184 -2.71 -0.61 -9.76
C LEU A 184 -1.49 -1.06 -10.56
N LEU A 185 -1.71 -1.77 -11.66
CA LEU A 185 -0.64 -2.18 -12.57
C LEU A 185 0.08 -0.96 -13.16
N ASP A 186 -0.66 0.03 -13.64
CA ASP A 186 -0.09 1.25 -14.20
C ASP A 186 0.69 2.07 -13.17
N ALA A 187 0.20 2.12 -11.93
CA ALA A 187 0.92 2.75 -10.83
C ALA A 187 2.23 2.03 -10.50
N ALA A 188 2.27 0.71 -10.60
CA ALA A 188 3.49 -0.09 -10.39
C ALA A 188 4.48 0.08 -11.57
N LEU A 189 3.99 0.06 -12.80
CA LEU A 189 4.79 0.27 -14.01
C LEU A 189 5.40 1.68 -14.10
N ALA A 190 4.76 2.68 -13.50
CA ALA A 190 5.33 4.02 -13.37
C ALA A 190 6.61 4.05 -12.49
N ASN A 191 6.85 3.02 -11.69
CA ASN A 191 7.99 2.93 -10.79
C ASN A 191 9.07 1.95 -11.30
N VAL A 192 8.68 0.84 -11.96
CA VAL A 192 9.60 -0.22 -12.38
C VAL A 192 8.99 -1.03 -13.53
N ARG A 193 9.81 -1.61 -14.39
CA ARG A 193 9.35 -2.58 -15.40
C ARG A 193 8.96 -3.90 -14.72
N ILE A 194 7.84 -4.49 -15.16
CA ILE A 194 7.32 -5.75 -14.64
C ILE A 194 7.13 -6.70 -15.81
N ASP A 195 7.62 -7.94 -15.69
CA ASP A 195 7.47 -8.94 -16.74
C ASP A 195 6.15 -9.69 -16.62
N THR A 196 5.74 -9.98 -15.39
CA THR A 196 4.57 -10.80 -15.11
C THR A 196 3.79 -10.22 -13.92
N ALA A 197 2.50 -10.03 -14.12
CA ALA A 197 1.54 -9.63 -13.10
C ALA A 197 0.70 -10.85 -12.69
N LEU A 198 0.66 -11.14 -11.39
CA LEU A 198 -0.11 -12.22 -10.78
C LEU A 198 -1.22 -11.57 -9.95
N ALA A 199 -2.45 -12.01 -10.12
CA ALA A 199 -3.57 -11.54 -9.31
C ALA A 199 -4.57 -12.67 -9.04
N ASP A 200 -5.44 -12.50 -8.04
CA ASP A 200 -6.46 -13.48 -7.75
C ASP A 200 -7.63 -13.43 -8.75
N ALA A 201 -8.55 -14.36 -8.63
CA ALA A 201 -9.73 -14.44 -9.48
C ALA A 201 -10.68 -13.24 -9.35
N GLY A 202 -10.58 -12.47 -8.27
CA GLY A 202 -11.36 -11.23 -8.09
C GLY A 202 -11.01 -10.13 -9.10
N TYR A 203 -9.84 -10.23 -9.72
CA TYR A 203 -9.38 -9.32 -10.78
C TYR A 203 -9.70 -9.84 -12.21
N ASP A 204 -10.34 -11.02 -12.35
CA ASP A 204 -10.56 -11.63 -13.64
C ASP A 204 -11.48 -10.80 -14.54
N SER A 205 -10.93 -10.35 -15.64
CA SER A 205 -11.67 -9.80 -16.78
C SER A 205 -10.82 -9.81 -18.03
N GLU A 206 -11.45 -10.00 -19.21
CA GLU A 206 -10.74 -9.93 -20.49
C GLU A 206 -10.10 -8.54 -20.74
N PRO A 207 -10.74 -7.39 -20.40
CA PRO A 207 -10.10 -6.09 -20.49
C PRO A 207 -8.84 -5.96 -19.66
N ASN A 208 -8.78 -6.52 -18.44
CA ASN A 208 -7.59 -6.51 -17.60
C ASN A 208 -6.43 -7.27 -18.24
N HIS A 209 -6.70 -8.45 -18.81
CA HIS A 209 -5.71 -9.22 -19.56
C HIS A 209 -5.20 -8.46 -20.78
N ARG A 210 -6.10 -7.85 -21.57
CA ARG A 210 -5.74 -7.05 -22.74
C ARG A 210 -4.86 -5.87 -22.37
N HIS A 211 -5.26 -5.11 -21.36
CA HIS A 211 -4.45 -3.97 -20.90
C HIS A 211 -3.05 -4.41 -20.48
N ALA A 212 -2.94 -5.46 -19.66
CA ALA A 212 -1.63 -5.96 -19.26
C ALA A 212 -0.78 -6.40 -20.45
N ARG A 213 -1.34 -7.25 -21.33
CA ARG A 213 -0.58 -7.94 -22.38
C ARG A 213 -0.39 -7.10 -23.64
N GLU A 214 -1.45 -6.47 -24.13
CA GLU A 214 -1.43 -5.75 -25.41
C GLU A 214 -0.97 -4.29 -25.21
N THR A 215 -1.43 -3.61 -24.15
CA THR A 215 -1.08 -2.22 -23.92
C THR A 215 0.25 -2.05 -23.18
N ARG A 216 0.55 -2.93 -22.20
CA ARG A 216 1.71 -2.78 -21.32
C ARG A 216 2.83 -3.80 -21.57
N GLY A 217 2.62 -4.82 -22.40
CA GLY A 217 3.60 -5.87 -22.66
C GLY A 217 3.90 -6.74 -21.43
N VAL A 218 3.00 -6.78 -20.44
CA VAL A 218 3.13 -7.53 -19.19
C VAL A 218 2.34 -8.82 -19.28
N ARG A 219 2.95 -9.96 -19.03
CA ARG A 219 2.21 -11.23 -18.93
C ARG A 219 1.31 -11.21 -17.69
N SER A 220 0.03 -11.50 -17.85
CA SER A 220 -0.94 -11.56 -16.77
C SER A 220 -1.36 -12.99 -16.47
N PHE A 221 -1.32 -13.38 -15.20
CA PHE A 221 -1.85 -14.64 -14.69
C PHE A 221 -2.94 -14.31 -13.67
N ILE A 222 -4.19 -14.48 -14.09
CA ILE A 222 -5.39 -14.25 -13.29
C ILE A 222 -6.31 -15.44 -13.58
N PRO A 223 -6.68 -16.26 -12.57
CA PRO A 223 -7.56 -17.40 -12.79
C PRO A 223 -8.91 -16.94 -13.34
N ALA A 224 -9.39 -17.64 -14.36
CA ALA A 224 -10.70 -17.34 -14.91
C ALA A 224 -11.80 -17.76 -13.92
N THR A 225 -12.61 -16.79 -13.45
CA THR A 225 -13.79 -17.09 -12.65
C THR A 225 -14.93 -17.54 -13.55
N SER A 226 -15.65 -18.55 -13.10
CA SER A 226 -16.84 -19.03 -13.81
C SER A 226 -18.11 -18.27 -13.41
N GLY A 227 -18.05 -17.36 -12.44
CA GLY A 227 -19.18 -16.60 -11.88
C GLY A 227 -20.28 -17.50 -11.30
N ARG A 228 -20.97 -18.25 -12.17
CA ARG A 228 -21.89 -19.36 -11.83
C ARG A 228 -21.28 -20.67 -12.30
N PRO A 229 -21.51 -21.79 -11.60
CA PRO A 229 -21.12 -23.12 -12.10
C PRO A 229 -21.67 -23.30 -13.51
N THR A 230 -20.79 -23.44 -14.48
CA THR A 230 -21.15 -23.63 -15.90
C THR A 230 -20.07 -24.43 -16.60
N THR A 231 -20.49 -25.34 -17.47
CA THR A 231 -19.61 -26.09 -18.37
C THR A 231 -19.08 -25.25 -19.51
N LYS A 232 -19.69 -24.09 -19.78
CA LYS A 232 -19.29 -23.21 -20.87
C LYS A 232 -17.92 -22.58 -20.63
N PRO A 233 -17.05 -22.52 -21.64
CA PRO A 233 -15.77 -21.85 -21.52
C PRO A 233 -15.97 -20.35 -21.27
N PRO A 234 -15.05 -19.69 -20.53
CA PRO A 234 -15.13 -18.24 -20.33
C PRO A 234 -15.04 -17.50 -21.64
N ARG A 235 -15.76 -16.37 -21.75
CA ARG A 235 -15.64 -15.48 -22.90
C ARG A 235 -14.29 -14.76 -22.87
N GLY A 236 -13.69 -14.56 -24.01
CA GLY A 236 -12.41 -13.87 -24.18
C GLY A 236 -11.22 -14.82 -24.41
N ARG A 237 -10.25 -14.33 -25.20
CA ARG A 237 -9.06 -15.08 -25.61
C ARG A 237 -8.18 -15.46 -24.41
N TYR A 238 -7.84 -14.47 -23.59
CA TYR A 238 -6.90 -14.66 -22.50
C TYR A 238 -7.50 -15.41 -21.32
N ARG A 239 -8.79 -15.19 -21.03
CA ARG A 239 -9.52 -15.95 -20.00
C ARG A 239 -9.60 -17.43 -20.35
N ARG A 240 -9.84 -17.78 -21.64
CA ARG A 240 -9.80 -19.18 -22.11
C ARG A 240 -8.41 -19.78 -21.95
N GLN A 241 -7.37 -19.03 -22.32
CA GLN A 241 -5.98 -19.48 -22.12
C GLN A 241 -5.67 -19.73 -20.64
N MET A 242 -6.15 -18.88 -19.74
CA MET A 242 -5.95 -19.08 -18.30
C MET A 242 -6.64 -20.35 -17.80
N LYS A 243 -7.87 -20.61 -18.22
CA LYS A 243 -8.57 -21.86 -17.86
C LYS A 243 -7.84 -23.11 -18.34
N GLN A 244 -7.24 -23.08 -19.51
CA GLN A 244 -6.58 -24.24 -20.14
C GLN A 244 -5.13 -24.47 -19.67
N ARG A 245 -4.42 -23.41 -19.28
CA ARG A 245 -2.95 -23.43 -19.06
C ARG A 245 -2.53 -23.11 -17.65
N LEU A 246 -3.45 -22.66 -16.78
CA LEU A 246 -3.08 -22.24 -15.43
C LEU A 246 -2.42 -23.38 -14.65
N ASP A 247 -2.89 -24.61 -14.82
CA ASP A 247 -2.33 -25.80 -14.16
C ASP A 247 -0.89 -26.08 -14.60
N LYS A 248 -0.58 -25.91 -15.89
CA LYS A 248 0.78 -26.07 -16.42
C LYS A 248 1.74 -24.97 -15.97
N ASP A 249 1.23 -23.77 -15.71
CA ASP A 249 1.97 -22.61 -15.23
C ASP A 249 1.80 -22.38 -13.72
N TYR A 250 1.25 -23.35 -12.97
CA TYR A 250 0.91 -23.20 -11.54
C TYR A 250 2.12 -22.81 -10.68
N GLY A 251 3.31 -23.34 -10.96
CA GLY A 251 4.53 -22.95 -10.25
C GLY A 251 4.88 -21.46 -10.37
N ARG A 252 4.46 -20.82 -11.48
CA ARG A 252 4.59 -19.36 -11.65
C ARG A 252 3.45 -18.62 -10.95
N TYR A 253 2.22 -19.09 -11.10
CA TYR A 253 1.05 -18.51 -10.46
C TYR A 253 1.09 -18.65 -8.94
N GLY A 254 1.61 -19.75 -8.44
CA GLY A 254 1.78 -19.99 -7.00
C GLY A 254 2.54 -18.88 -6.28
N GLN A 255 3.40 -18.12 -6.98
CA GLN A 255 4.07 -16.94 -6.39
C GLN A 255 3.09 -15.80 -6.00
N ARG A 256 1.79 -15.88 -6.36
CA ARG A 256 0.77 -14.90 -5.93
C ARG A 256 0.67 -14.79 -4.40
N TRP A 257 0.86 -15.90 -3.69
CA TRP A 257 0.81 -15.89 -2.21
C TRP A 257 1.82 -14.93 -1.57
N GLN A 258 2.84 -14.46 -2.31
CA GLN A 258 3.78 -13.44 -1.83
C GLN A 258 3.09 -12.10 -1.51
N ALA A 259 1.94 -11.79 -2.13
CA ALA A 259 1.14 -10.63 -1.75
C ALA A 259 0.50 -10.80 -0.37
N GLU A 260 0.00 -12.00 -0.06
CA GLU A 260 -0.55 -12.34 1.26
C GLU A 260 0.53 -12.23 2.34
N THR A 261 1.73 -12.74 2.04
CA THR A 261 2.90 -12.58 2.92
C THR A 261 3.24 -11.10 3.12
N GLY A 262 3.27 -10.30 2.05
CA GLY A 262 3.51 -8.86 2.10
C GLY A 262 2.49 -8.15 2.99
N PHE A 263 1.21 -8.42 2.83
CA PHE A 263 0.16 -7.87 3.69
C PHE A 263 0.23 -8.37 5.13
N SER A 264 0.57 -9.63 5.35
CA SER A 264 0.80 -10.16 6.70
C SER A 264 1.96 -9.44 7.40
N MET A 265 3.08 -9.23 6.71
CA MET A 265 4.21 -8.44 7.21
C MET A 265 3.78 -7.00 7.52
N PHE A 266 3.04 -6.36 6.61
CA PHE A 266 2.52 -5.02 6.76
C PHE A 266 1.63 -4.88 8.01
N LYS A 267 0.60 -5.74 8.14
CA LYS A 267 -0.36 -5.68 9.26
C LYS A 267 0.29 -6.00 10.61
N ARG A 268 1.14 -7.01 10.67
CA ARG A 268 1.85 -7.36 11.91
C ARG A 268 2.75 -6.23 12.40
N ARG A 269 3.41 -5.51 11.48
CA ARG A 269 4.37 -4.46 11.85
C ARG A 269 3.73 -3.11 12.08
N LEU A 270 2.76 -2.71 11.31
CA LEU A 270 2.19 -1.36 11.34
C LEU A 270 0.74 -1.32 11.88
N GLY A 271 0.13 -2.48 12.12
CA GLY A 271 -1.24 -2.59 12.60
C GLY A 271 -2.23 -2.92 11.50
N ALA A 272 -3.38 -3.45 11.91
CA ALA A 272 -4.48 -3.86 11.03
C ALA A 272 -5.65 -2.85 11.03
N ALA A 273 -5.49 -1.71 11.69
CA ALA A 273 -6.51 -0.68 11.81
C ALA A 273 -5.95 0.72 11.56
N VAL A 274 -6.80 1.63 11.07
CA VAL A 274 -6.55 3.06 10.99
C VAL A 274 -7.32 3.80 12.08
N ASN A 275 -6.69 4.83 12.67
CA ASN A 275 -7.25 5.60 13.78
C ASN A 275 -8.00 6.86 13.30
N ALA A 276 -7.79 7.27 12.07
CA ALA A 276 -8.43 8.47 11.52
C ALA A 276 -9.93 8.25 11.29
N ARG A 277 -10.75 9.23 11.70
CA ARG A 277 -12.23 9.15 11.55
C ARG A 277 -12.70 9.54 10.14
N ARG A 278 -12.09 10.56 9.53
CA ARG A 278 -12.51 11.08 8.23
C ARG A 278 -11.83 10.32 7.08
N TYR A 279 -12.56 10.04 6.01
CA TYR A 279 -12.08 9.29 4.84
C TYR A 279 -10.72 9.76 4.31
N TRP A 280 -10.57 11.05 4.03
CA TRP A 280 -9.30 11.55 3.52
C TRP A 280 -8.14 11.45 4.51
N SER A 281 -8.45 11.42 5.80
CA SER A 281 -7.44 11.17 6.83
C SER A 281 -7.05 9.70 6.90
N GLN A 282 -8.02 8.79 6.77
CA GLN A 282 -7.78 7.35 6.62
C GLN A 282 -6.90 7.04 5.40
N CYS A 283 -7.20 7.67 4.26
CA CYS A 283 -6.40 7.53 3.06
C CYS A 283 -4.94 7.97 3.27
N ARG A 284 -4.72 9.10 3.96
CA ARG A 284 -3.38 9.60 4.28
C ARG A 284 -2.64 8.68 5.25
N GLU A 285 -3.34 8.20 6.27
CA GLU A 285 -2.78 7.29 7.26
C GLU A 285 -2.34 5.97 6.60
N LEU A 286 -3.21 5.37 5.81
CA LEU A 286 -2.92 4.11 5.13
C LEU A 286 -1.79 4.26 4.09
N LEU A 287 -1.74 5.40 3.39
CA LEU A 287 -0.65 5.69 2.47
C LEU A 287 0.68 5.92 3.20
N LEU A 288 0.65 6.58 4.37
CA LEU A 288 1.83 6.72 5.22
C LEU A 288 2.31 5.36 5.74
N MET A 289 1.38 4.47 6.13
CA MET A 289 1.73 3.09 6.51
C MET A 289 2.41 2.35 5.36
N ALA A 290 1.92 2.47 4.11
CA ALA A 290 2.54 1.85 2.95
C ALA A 290 3.97 2.40 2.67
N ILE A 291 4.16 3.72 2.80
CA ILE A 291 5.50 4.32 2.67
C ILE A 291 6.42 3.85 3.81
N THR A 292 5.91 3.82 5.05
CA THR A 292 6.67 3.35 6.22
C THR A 292 7.11 1.90 6.06
N TYR A 293 6.23 1.04 5.53
CA TYR A 293 6.57 -0.34 5.21
C TYR A 293 7.77 -0.43 4.27
N ASN A 294 7.78 0.34 3.19
CA ASN A 294 8.90 0.37 2.26
C ASN A 294 10.17 0.97 2.90
N VAL A 295 10.04 2.00 3.75
CA VAL A 295 11.18 2.56 4.52
C VAL A 295 11.79 1.51 5.44
N MET A 296 11.00 0.63 6.03
CA MET A 296 11.49 -0.45 6.89
C MET A 296 12.26 -1.54 6.13
N LEU A 297 12.10 -1.62 4.82
CA LEU A 297 12.87 -2.53 3.95
C LEU A 297 14.22 -1.96 3.51
N LEU A 298 14.40 -0.62 3.59
CA LEU A 298 15.65 0.08 3.25
C LEU A 298 16.69 -0.08 4.35
#